data_01429053722b36756179ef2103df36ca
#
_entry.id   01429053722b36756179ef2103df36ca
#
_cell.length_a   1.000
_cell.length_b   1.000
_cell.length_c   1.000
_cell.angle_alpha   90.00
_cell.angle_beta   90.00
_cell.angle_gamma   90.00
#
_symmetry.space_group_name_H-M   'P 1'
#
loop_
_entity.id
_entity.type
_entity.pdbx_description
1 polymer ?
#
loop_
_entity_poly.entity_id
_entity_poly.type
_entity_poly.pdbx_seq_one_letter_code
_entity_poly.pdbx_strand_id
1 'polypeptide(L)'
;LGDVYKRQDTKSEKEYISWEDRLAALYYEYAMKCGNKFVADWFELNLNINNVLTAITCRKYGFDKANYIVGHNEIAENIRTSNARDFGLGDSVEYLPELQRIAEETDLIVREKKIDLLKWKWLDDNTFFKTFDIESVFAYLLKLEMIERWVTLDKARGEKTFRELVGAMKMGSENALEEFKRNNIK
;
A
#
# COMPACT_ATOMS: atom_id res chain seq x y z
N LEU A 1 27.02 11.05 19.81
CA LEU A 1 25.73 11.21 19.10
C LEU A 1 25.90 11.45 17.58
N GLY A 2 27.14 11.37 17.05
CA GLY A 2 27.47 11.60 15.63
C GLY A 2 27.55 10.35 14.74
N ASP A 3 27.55 9.14 15.29
CA ASP A 3 27.89 7.94 14.51
C ASP A 3 26.71 7.04 14.12
N VAL A 4 25.49 7.40 14.48
CA VAL A 4 24.29 6.60 14.15
C VAL A 4 23.79 6.87 12.72
N TYR A 5 24.18 7.98 12.10
CA TYR A 5 23.73 8.38 10.76
C TYR A 5 24.66 7.99 9.61
N LYS A 6 25.82 7.37 9.87
CA LYS A 6 26.81 7.02 8.84
C LYS A 6 26.80 5.55 8.38
N ARG A 7 25.76 4.78 8.67
CA ARG A 7 25.66 3.36 8.28
C ARG A 7 24.69 3.08 7.16
N GLN A 8 24.59 3.93 6.16
CA GLN A 8 23.71 3.71 5.02
C GLN A 8 24.33 4.15 3.69
N ASP A 9 25.47 3.54 3.35
CA ASP A 9 25.95 3.56 1.98
C ASP A 9 26.33 2.13 1.56
N THR A 10 25.31 1.27 1.40
CA THR A 10 25.46 0.06 0.60
C THR A 10 24.73 0.27 -0.73
N LYS A 11 25.54 0.40 -1.77
CA LYS A 11 25.17 0.49 -3.18
C LYS A 11 24.24 -0.65 -3.56
N SER A 12 22.96 -0.37 -3.71
CA SER A 12 21.91 -0.96 -4.59
C SER A 12 20.48 -0.68 -4.09
N GLU A 13 20.24 0.39 -3.34
CA GLU A 13 18.88 0.79 -3.04
C GLU A 13 18.33 1.55 -4.24
N LYS A 14 17.35 0.98 -4.93
CA LYS A 14 16.45 1.77 -5.78
C LYS A 14 15.91 2.89 -4.91
N GLU A 15 16.20 4.11 -5.32
CA GLU A 15 15.78 5.31 -4.60
C GLU A 15 14.26 5.41 -4.76
N TYR A 16 13.51 5.19 -3.69
CA TYR A 16 12.07 5.44 -3.67
C TYR A 16 11.82 6.94 -3.81
N ILE A 17 10.76 7.32 -4.53
CA ILE A 17 10.40 8.73 -4.72
C ILE A 17 10.07 9.40 -3.38
N SER A 18 9.44 8.65 -2.45
CA SER A 18 9.07 9.16 -1.14
C SER A 18 9.68 8.34 0.00
N TRP A 19 9.88 9.00 1.13
CA TRP A 19 10.33 8.32 2.34
C TRP A 19 9.24 7.39 2.93
N GLU A 20 7.98 7.68 2.64
CA GLU A 20 6.83 6.84 3.00
C GLU A 20 6.90 5.49 2.29
N ASP A 21 7.22 5.47 0.99
CA ASP A 21 7.38 4.24 0.23
C ASP A 21 8.58 3.43 0.74
N ARG A 22 9.65 4.11 1.14
CA ARG A 22 10.80 3.47 1.77
C ARG A 22 10.42 2.84 3.12
N LEU A 23 9.68 3.56 3.95
CA LEU A 23 9.17 3.04 5.22
C LEU A 23 8.25 1.84 5.01
N ALA A 24 7.34 1.93 4.03
CA ALA A 24 6.46 0.83 3.66
C ALA A 24 7.25 -0.40 3.20
N ALA A 25 8.30 -0.22 2.38
CA ALA A 25 9.15 -1.31 1.93
C ALA A 25 9.84 -2.03 3.10
N LEU A 26 10.41 -1.27 4.03
CA LEU A 26 11.04 -1.82 5.24
C LEU A 26 10.04 -2.55 6.14
N TYR A 27 8.83 -1.99 6.29
CA TYR A 27 7.75 -2.60 7.06
C TYR A 27 7.33 -3.95 6.47
N TYR A 28 7.07 -4.03 5.17
CA TYR A 28 6.70 -5.27 4.52
C TYR A 28 7.84 -6.28 4.53
N GLU A 29 9.08 -5.85 4.28
CA GLU A 29 10.25 -6.71 4.36
C GLU A 29 10.41 -7.34 5.74
N TYR A 30 10.23 -6.55 6.80
CA TYR A 30 10.27 -7.03 8.19
C TYR A 30 9.14 -8.03 8.47
N ALA A 31 7.91 -7.69 8.07
CA ALA A 31 6.73 -8.51 8.33
C ALA A 31 6.77 -9.85 7.58
N MET A 32 7.23 -9.86 6.33
CA MET A 32 7.39 -11.09 5.54
C MET A 32 8.53 -11.99 6.03
N LYS A 33 9.46 -11.48 6.83
CA LYS A 33 10.49 -12.29 7.52
C LYS A 33 10.00 -12.90 8.84
N CYS A 34 8.72 -12.73 9.17
CA CYS A 34 8.12 -13.35 10.35
C CYS A 34 8.26 -14.89 10.28
N GLY A 35 8.57 -15.50 11.41
CA GLY A 35 8.71 -16.98 11.51
C GLY A 35 7.39 -17.74 11.30
N ASN A 36 6.25 -17.07 11.36
CA ASN A 36 4.94 -17.65 11.06
C ASN A 36 4.57 -17.41 9.60
N LYS A 37 4.43 -18.48 8.81
CA LYS A 37 4.14 -18.42 7.39
C LYS A 37 2.82 -17.72 7.08
N PHE A 38 1.76 -17.96 7.84
CA PHE A 38 0.46 -17.35 7.63
C PHE A 38 0.54 -15.82 7.76
N VAL A 39 1.28 -15.34 8.75
CA VAL A 39 1.51 -13.90 8.95
C VAL A 39 2.31 -13.32 7.78
N ALA A 40 3.39 -13.99 7.36
CA ALA A 40 4.19 -13.55 6.23
C ALA A 40 3.36 -13.47 4.93
N ASP A 41 2.57 -14.52 4.63
CA ASP A 41 1.70 -14.60 3.46
C ASP A 41 0.61 -13.50 3.47
N TRP A 42 0.08 -13.14 4.64
CA TRP A 42 -0.87 -12.04 4.80
C TRP A 42 -0.25 -10.69 4.43
N PHE A 43 0.96 -10.42 4.88
CA PHE A 43 1.65 -9.17 4.54
C PHE A 43 2.07 -9.14 3.07
N GLU A 44 2.47 -10.27 2.51
CA GLU A 44 2.74 -10.39 1.08
C GLU A 44 1.50 -10.14 0.23
N LEU A 45 0.34 -10.71 0.60
CA LEU A 45 -0.93 -10.44 -0.05
C LEU A 45 -1.24 -8.94 -0.08
N ASN A 46 -1.12 -8.26 1.07
CA ASN A 46 -1.40 -6.83 1.16
C ASN A 46 -0.43 -6.00 0.31
N LEU A 47 0.85 -6.32 0.32
CA LEU A 47 1.85 -5.69 -0.55
C LEU A 47 1.48 -5.84 -2.02
N ASN A 48 1.14 -7.06 -2.44
CA ASN A 48 0.81 -7.38 -3.82
C ASN A 48 -0.48 -6.69 -4.29
N ILE A 49 -1.52 -6.66 -3.46
CA ILE A 49 -2.76 -5.91 -3.74
C ILE A 49 -2.44 -4.43 -3.95
N ASN A 50 -1.68 -3.82 -3.05
CA ASN A 50 -1.33 -2.42 -3.14
C ASN A 50 -0.51 -2.12 -4.41
N ASN A 51 0.49 -2.95 -4.72
CA ASN A 51 1.32 -2.78 -5.91
C ASN A 51 0.53 -2.92 -7.21
N VAL A 52 -0.38 -3.90 -7.31
CA VAL A 52 -1.23 -4.07 -8.50
C VAL A 52 -2.15 -2.86 -8.68
N LEU A 53 -2.82 -2.40 -7.63
CA LEU A 53 -3.68 -1.22 -7.68
C LEU A 53 -2.91 0.05 -8.06
N THR A 54 -1.70 0.21 -7.50
CA THR A 54 -0.79 1.30 -7.85
C THR A 54 -0.39 1.23 -9.31
N ALA A 55 -0.02 0.06 -9.83
CA ALA A 55 0.37 -0.12 -11.22
C ALA A 55 -0.79 0.18 -12.20
N ILE A 56 -2.02 -0.24 -11.87
CA ILE A 56 -3.22 0.07 -12.66
C ILE A 56 -3.45 1.59 -12.65
N THR A 57 -3.30 2.23 -11.50
CA THR A 57 -3.45 3.68 -11.35
C THR A 57 -2.38 4.44 -12.15
N CYS A 58 -1.12 4.03 -12.06
CA CYS A 58 -0.03 4.62 -12.84
C CYS A 58 -0.30 4.50 -14.35
N ARG A 59 -0.78 3.35 -14.80
CA ARG A 59 -1.14 3.14 -16.21
C ARG A 59 -2.28 4.06 -16.65
N LYS A 60 -3.30 4.24 -15.80
CA LYS A 60 -4.45 5.11 -16.08
C LYS A 60 -4.05 6.58 -16.22
N TYR A 61 -3.10 7.04 -15.42
CA TYR A 61 -2.68 8.44 -15.39
C TYR A 61 -1.37 8.73 -16.10
N GLY A 62 -0.74 7.73 -16.72
CA GLY A 62 0.51 7.90 -17.48
C GLY A 62 1.75 8.10 -16.60
N PHE A 63 1.74 7.64 -15.36
CA PHE A 63 2.90 7.64 -14.49
C PHE A 63 3.80 6.43 -14.73
N ASP A 64 5.10 6.61 -14.51
CA ASP A 64 6.03 5.47 -14.53
C ASP A 64 5.88 4.63 -13.26
N LYS A 65 5.23 3.47 -13.43
CA LYS A 65 4.94 2.54 -12.33
C LYS A 65 6.20 2.07 -11.58
N ALA A 66 7.36 1.99 -12.26
CA ALA A 66 8.58 1.50 -11.66
C ALA A 66 9.01 2.31 -10.42
N ASN A 67 8.61 3.58 -10.37
CA ASN A 67 8.93 4.49 -9.27
C ASN A 67 8.03 4.33 -8.04
N TYR A 68 6.83 3.75 -8.21
CA TYR A 68 5.79 3.69 -7.17
C TYR A 68 5.56 2.29 -6.60
N ILE A 69 6.19 1.26 -7.18
CA ILE A 69 6.05 -0.11 -6.70
C ILE A 69 6.97 -0.34 -5.51
N VAL A 70 6.40 -0.82 -4.41
CA VAL A 70 7.07 -1.06 -3.15
C VAL A 70 7.52 -2.52 -3.03
N GLY A 71 8.65 -2.75 -2.34
CA GLY A 71 9.20 -4.09 -2.08
C GLY A 71 9.93 -4.69 -3.27
N HIS A 72 10.48 -5.90 -3.06
CA HIS A 72 11.35 -6.60 -4.03
C HIS A 72 10.99 -8.09 -4.18
N ASN A 73 9.75 -8.48 -3.86
CA ASN A 73 9.29 -9.82 -4.14
C ASN A 73 9.11 -10.02 -5.66
N GLU A 74 8.95 -11.26 -6.09
CA GLU A 74 8.82 -11.63 -7.50
C GLU A 74 7.68 -10.87 -8.20
N ILE A 75 6.54 -10.72 -7.54
CA ILE A 75 5.38 -9.99 -8.07
C ILE A 75 5.71 -8.52 -8.29
N ALA A 76 6.37 -7.86 -7.34
CA ALA A 76 6.78 -6.47 -7.48
C ALA A 76 7.76 -6.27 -8.66
N GLU A 77 8.72 -7.17 -8.85
CA GLU A 77 9.66 -7.10 -9.98
C GLU A 77 8.96 -7.35 -11.33
N ASN A 78 8.03 -8.30 -11.40
CA ASN A 78 7.22 -8.53 -12.59
C ASN A 78 6.38 -7.29 -12.94
N ILE A 79 5.74 -6.66 -11.95
CA ILE A 79 4.98 -5.43 -12.17
C ILE A 79 5.87 -4.30 -12.67
N ARG A 80 7.08 -4.13 -12.15
CA ARG A 80 8.00 -3.06 -12.58
C ARG A 80 8.41 -3.22 -14.03
N THR A 81 8.75 -4.44 -14.43
CA THR A 81 9.40 -4.72 -15.71
C THR A 81 8.42 -5.01 -16.84
N SER A 82 7.28 -5.63 -16.56
CA SER A 82 6.32 -6.04 -17.57
C SER A 82 5.36 -4.92 -17.99
N ASN A 83 5.20 -4.71 -19.30
CA ASN A 83 4.19 -3.82 -19.87
C ASN A 83 2.91 -4.56 -20.30
N ALA A 84 2.84 -5.88 -20.10
CA ALA A 84 1.65 -6.67 -20.38
C ALA A 84 0.43 -6.16 -19.60
N ARG A 85 -0.79 -6.46 -20.08
CA ARG A 85 -2.04 -6.04 -19.43
C ARG A 85 -2.15 -6.60 -18.00
N ASP A 86 -1.70 -7.82 -17.82
CA ASP A 86 -1.67 -8.58 -16.56
C ASP A 86 -0.37 -8.40 -15.76
N PHE A 87 0.50 -7.47 -16.18
CA PHE A 87 1.82 -7.23 -15.59
C PHE A 87 2.76 -8.45 -15.61
N GLY A 88 2.49 -9.41 -16.51
CA GLY A 88 3.27 -10.65 -16.59
C GLY A 88 3.01 -11.61 -15.42
N LEU A 89 1.94 -11.40 -14.67
CA LEU A 89 1.58 -12.22 -13.50
C LEU A 89 0.83 -13.49 -13.92
N GLY A 90 0.12 -13.46 -15.06
CA GLY A 90 -0.61 -14.60 -15.60
C GLY A 90 -1.49 -15.27 -14.54
N ASP A 91 -1.43 -16.61 -14.50
CA ASP A 91 -2.19 -17.42 -13.54
C ASP A 91 -1.51 -17.54 -12.15
N SER A 92 -0.35 -16.92 -11.95
CA SER A 92 0.37 -16.98 -10.68
C SER A 92 -0.32 -16.21 -9.55
N VAL A 93 -1.25 -15.30 -9.88
CA VAL A 93 -2.01 -14.49 -8.94
C VAL A 93 -3.50 -14.70 -9.19
N GLU A 94 -4.11 -15.67 -8.50
CA GLU A 94 -5.52 -16.07 -8.68
C GLU A 94 -6.51 -14.90 -8.53
N TYR A 95 -6.23 -13.97 -7.63
CA TYR A 95 -7.11 -12.81 -7.39
C TYR A 95 -6.88 -11.64 -8.35
N LEU A 96 -5.96 -11.74 -9.29
CA LEU A 96 -5.65 -10.65 -10.22
C LEU A 96 -6.86 -10.21 -11.07
N PRO A 97 -7.65 -11.12 -11.67
CA PRO A 97 -8.83 -10.72 -12.46
C PRO A 97 -9.88 -9.98 -11.61
N GLU A 98 -10.06 -10.41 -10.35
CA GLU A 98 -10.99 -9.74 -9.42
C GLU A 98 -10.45 -8.36 -9.05
N LEU A 99 -9.16 -8.24 -8.76
CA LEU A 99 -8.52 -6.97 -8.41
C LEU A 99 -8.55 -5.96 -9.56
N GLN A 100 -8.41 -6.42 -10.81
CA GLN A 100 -8.58 -5.58 -12.00
C GLN A 100 -9.99 -5.01 -12.11
N ARG A 101 -11.04 -5.83 -11.83
CA ARG A 101 -12.43 -5.36 -11.79
C ARG A 101 -12.67 -4.37 -10.67
N ILE A 102 -12.07 -4.61 -9.51
CA ILE A 102 -12.14 -3.70 -8.35
C ILE A 102 -11.51 -2.35 -8.69
N ALA A 103 -10.39 -2.34 -9.42
CA ALA A 103 -9.72 -1.11 -9.83
C ALA A 103 -10.54 -0.25 -10.81
N GLU A 104 -11.48 -0.85 -11.55
CA GLU A 104 -12.40 -0.14 -12.44
C GLU A 104 -13.57 0.54 -11.70
N GLU A 105 -13.79 0.19 -10.42
CA GLU A 105 -14.85 0.77 -9.62
C GLU A 105 -14.62 2.26 -9.36
N THR A 106 -15.62 3.07 -9.68
CA THR A 106 -15.53 4.53 -9.58
C THR A 106 -15.92 5.05 -8.20
N ASP A 107 -16.81 4.34 -7.49
CA ASP A 107 -17.16 4.65 -6.11
C ASP A 107 -16.08 4.13 -5.17
N LEU A 108 -15.39 5.06 -4.50
CA LEU A 108 -14.28 4.75 -3.59
C LEU A 108 -14.71 3.86 -2.42
N ILE A 109 -15.92 4.07 -1.88
CA ILE A 109 -16.42 3.28 -0.74
C ILE A 109 -16.68 1.84 -1.18
N VAL A 110 -17.33 1.69 -2.35
CA VAL A 110 -17.61 0.37 -2.92
C VAL A 110 -16.30 -0.34 -3.27
N ARG A 111 -15.33 0.38 -3.84
CA ARG A 111 -14.01 -0.17 -4.16
C ARG A 111 -13.29 -0.68 -2.92
N GLU A 112 -13.21 0.13 -1.87
CA GLU A 112 -12.55 -0.26 -0.61
C GLU A 112 -13.25 -1.46 0.05
N LYS A 113 -14.59 -1.51 0.03
CA LYS A 113 -15.32 -2.69 0.52
C LYS A 113 -14.99 -3.97 -0.27
N LYS A 114 -14.87 -3.87 -1.59
CA LYS A 114 -14.49 -5.02 -2.42
C LYS A 114 -13.06 -5.49 -2.12
N ILE A 115 -12.13 -4.57 -1.89
CA ILE A 115 -10.76 -4.90 -1.47
C ILE A 115 -10.77 -5.63 -0.13
N ASP A 116 -11.52 -5.14 0.85
CA ASP A 116 -11.64 -5.80 2.14
C ASP A 116 -12.33 -7.18 2.04
N LEU A 117 -13.34 -7.33 1.19
CA LEU A 117 -13.97 -8.63 0.95
C LEU A 117 -13.00 -9.63 0.32
N LEU A 118 -12.13 -9.19 -0.60
CA LEU A 118 -11.09 -10.04 -1.17
C LEU A 118 -10.11 -10.50 -0.08
N LYS A 119 -9.67 -9.59 0.78
CA LYS A 119 -8.79 -9.91 1.92
C LYS A 119 -9.49 -10.83 2.93
N TRP A 120 -10.76 -10.56 3.20
CA TRP A 120 -11.57 -11.38 4.10
C TRP A 120 -11.70 -12.82 3.60
N LYS A 121 -12.01 -12.98 2.32
CA LYS A 121 -12.08 -14.29 1.68
C LYS A 121 -10.76 -15.04 1.81
N TRP A 122 -9.63 -14.37 1.57
CA TRP A 122 -8.31 -14.98 1.75
C TRP A 122 -8.09 -15.48 3.17
N LEU A 123 -8.52 -14.70 4.17
CA LEU A 123 -8.44 -15.13 5.58
C LEU A 123 -9.32 -16.36 5.85
N ASP A 124 -10.55 -16.41 5.30
CA ASP A 124 -11.42 -17.57 5.44
C ASP A 124 -10.80 -18.81 4.82
N ASP A 125 -10.33 -18.71 3.59
CA ASP A 125 -9.76 -19.82 2.85
C ASP A 125 -8.50 -20.38 3.54
N ASN A 126 -7.64 -19.52 4.07
CA ASN A 126 -6.39 -19.92 4.73
C ASN A 126 -6.55 -20.35 6.19
N THR A 127 -7.71 -20.15 6.80
CA THR A 127 -8.01 -20.59 8.18
C THR A 127 -9.11 -21.63 8.26
N PHE A 128 -9.67 -22.07 7.14
CA PHE A 128 -10.82 -22.99 7.11
C PHE A 128 -10.59 -24.28 7.89
N PHE A 129 -9.40 -24.85 7.80
CA PHE A 129 -9.04 -26.09 8.52
C PHE A 129 -8.30 -25.84 9.84
N LYS A 130 -8.18 -24.57 10.25
CA LYS A 130 -7.45 -24.18 11.47
C LYS A 130 -8.44 -23.96 12.61
N THR A 131 -8.24 -24.67 13.71
CA THR A 131 -9.12 -24.59 14.88
C THR A 131 -8.25 -24.43 16.13
N PHE A 132 -8.49 -23.35 16.89
CA PHE A 132 -7.77 -23.03 18.13
C PHE A 132 -6.26 -22.83 18.01
N ASP A 133 -5.76 -22.50 16.84
CA ASP A 133 -4.37 -22.12 16.62
C ASP A 133 -4.19 -20.58 16.55
N ILE A 134 -2.93 -20.15 16.59
CA ILE A 134 -2.60 -18.71 16.61
C ILE A 134 -3.03 -18.00 15.31
N GLU A 135 -3.02 -18.70 14.19
CA GLU A 135 -3.41 -18.18 12.90
C GLU A 135 -4.91 -17.86 12.86
N SER A 136 -5.75 -18.72 13.45
CA SER A 136 -7.20 -18.48 13.57
C SER A 136 -7.49 -17.25 14.44
N VAL A 137 -6.77 -17.10 15.55
CA VAL A 137 -6.90 -15.92 16.42
C VAL A 137 -6.44 -14.66 15.70
N PHE A 138 -5.34 -14.74 14.98
CA PHE A 138 -4.81 -13.61 14.21
C PHE A 138 -5.77 -13.21 13.09
N ALA A 139 -6.32 -14.18 12.34
CA ALA A 139 -7.33 -13.91 11.31
C ALA A 139 -8.59 -13.27 11.90
N TYR A 140 -9.03 -13.73 13.08
CA TYR A 140 -10.16 -13.10 13.78
C TYR A 140 -9.88 -11.65 14.14
N LEU A 141 -8.69 -11.34 14.67
CA LEU A 141 -8.26 -9.98 14.98
C LEU A 141 -8.27 -9.09 13.73
N LEU A 142 -7.69 -9.55 12.63
CA LEU A 142 -7.66 -8.79 11.37
C LEU A 142 -9.07 -8.51 10.83
N LYS A 143 -9.99 -9.48 10.92
CA LYS A 143 -11.39 -9.29 10.55
C LYS A 143 -12.09 -8.27 11.45
N LEU A 144 -11.78 -8.31 12.76
CA LEU A 144 -12.32 -7.35 13.71
C LEU A 144 -11.84 -5.92 13.40
N GLU A 145 -10.56 -5.75 13.09
CA GLU A 145 -10.01 -4.45 12.67
C GLU A 145 -10.67 -3.93 11.38
N MET A 146 -10.95 -4.80 10.41
CA MET A 146 -11.70 -4.40 9.21
C MET A 146 -13.11 -3.92 9.56
N ILE A 147 -13.83 -4.62 10.44
CA ILE A 147 -15.17 -4.23 10.88
C ILE A 147 -15.09 -2.89 11.62
N GLU A 148 -14.16 -2.74 12.58
CA GLU A 148 -13.98 -1.52 13.36
C GLU A 148 -13.73 -0.32 12.44
N ARG A 149 -12.91 -0.48 11.41
CA ARG A 149 -12.67 0.56 10.40
C ARG A 149 -13.98 1.03 9.76
N TRP A 150 -14.88 0.13 9.38
CA TRP A 150 -16.15 0.48 8.74
C TRP A 150 -17.18 1.07 9.72
N VAL A 151 -17.21 0.59 10.94
CA VAL A 151 -18.13 1.12 11.98
C VAL A 151 -17.70 2.52 12.44
N THR A 152 -16.42 2.82 12.44
CA THR A 152 -15.87 4.10 12.87
C THR A 152 -15.85 5.18 11.78
N LEU A 153 -16.19 4.83 10.53
CA LEU A 153 -16.29 5.81 9.44
C LEU A 153 -17.41 6.82 9.71
N ASP A 154 -17.03 8.06 9.91
CA ASP A 154 -17.92 9.20 10.11
C ASP A 154 -17.67 10.26 9.04
N LYS A 155 -18.74 10.62 8.29
CA LYS A 155 -18.65 11.58 7.18
C LYS A 155 -18.25 12.97 7.67
N ALA A 156 -18.80 13.43 8.79
CA ALA A 156 -18.51 14.78 9.30
C ALA A 156 -17.07 14.89 9.77
N ARG A 157 -16.57 13.85 10.44
CA ARG A 157 -15.16 13.75 10.84
C ARG A 157 -14.24 13.70 9.62
N GLY A 158 -14.61 12.92 8.61
CA GLY A 158 -13.85 12.83 7.35
C GLY A 158 -13.77 14.18 6.63
N GLU A 159 -14.87 14.90 6.50
CA GLU A 159 -14.89 16.25 5.92
C GLU A 159 -14.02 17.24 6.69
N LYS A 160 -14.07 17.20 8.02
CA LYS A 160 -13.23 18.06 8.88
C LYS A 160 -11.75 17.76 8.63
N THR A 161 -11.33 16.50 8.72
CA THR A 161 -9.95 16.08 8.49
C THR A 161 -9.47 16.47 7.08
N PHE A 162 -10.30 16.28 6.06
CA PHE A 162 -9.97 16.67 4.69
C PHE A 162 -9.73 18.18 4.56
N ARG A 163 -10.60 19.00 5.16
CA ARG A 163 -10.45 20.46 5.17
C ARG A 163 -9.17 20.91 5.90
N GLU A 164 -8.83 20.25 7.01
CA GLU A 164 -7.61 20.51 7.76
C GLU A 164 -6.35 20.17 6.93
N LEU A 165 -6.35 19.01 6.23
CA LEU A 165 -5.25 18.61 5.34
C LEU A 165 -5.09 19.58 4.17
N VAL A 166 -6.17 19.95 3.48
CA VAL A 166 -6.13 20.91 2.38
C VAL A 166 -5.66 22.29 2.87
N GLY A 167 -6.10 22.72 4.06
CA GLY A 167 -5.64 23.95 4.69
C GLY A 167 -4.16 23.94 4.98
N ALA A 168 -3.64 22.87 5.55
CA ALA A 168 -2.22 22.70 5.84
C ALA A 168 -1.35 22.70 4.55
N MET A 169 -1.81 22.01 3.50
CA MET A 169 -1.13 22.01 2.20
C MET A 169 -1.07 23.40 1.57
N LYS A 170 -2.16 24.18 1.63
CA LYS A 170 -2.19 25.56 1.15
C LYS A 170 -1.22 26.45 1.90
N MET A 171 -1.22 26.40 3.22
CA MET A 171 -0.30 27.18 4.06
C MET A 171 1.16 26.80 3.78
N GLY A 172 1.46 25.53 3.60
CA GLY A 172 2.81 25.06 3.22
C GLY A 172 3.24 25.60 1.86
N SER A 173 2.33 25.61 0.89
CA SER A 173 2.58 26.17 -0.46
C SER A 173 2.77 27.70 -0.47
N GLU A 174 1.97 28.42 0.31
CA GLU A 174 2.09 29.88 0.45
C GLU A 174 3.41 30.27 1.10
N ASN A 175 3.79 29.58 2.18
CA ASN A 175 5.08 29.82 2.86
C ASN A 175 6.28 29.54 1.93
N ALA A 176 6.24 28.47 1.16
CA ALA A 176 7.28 28.13 0.19
C ALA A 176 7.38 29.19 -0.93
N LEU A 177 6.24 29.73 -1.38
CA LEU A 177 6.19 30.78 -2.39
C LEU A 177 6.73 32.12 -1.85
N GLU A 178 6.40 32.47 -0.62
CA GLU A 178 6.93 33.68 0.02
C GLU A 178 8.43 33.59 0.27
N GLU A 179 8.93 32.43 0.69
CA GLU A 179 10.33 32.18 0.86
C GLU A 179 11.10 32.27 -0.47
N PHE A 180 10.54 31.69 -1.53
CA PHE A 180 11.08 31.80 -2.88
C PHE A 180 11.13 33.25 -3.36
N LYS A 181 10.06 34.03 -3.17
CA LYS A 181 10.02 35.46 -3.52
C LYS A 181 11.08 36.25 -2.76
N ARG A 182 11.19 36.02 -1.44
CA ARG A 182 12.19 36.71 -0.60
C ARG A 182 13.64 36.42 -1.02
N ASN A 183 13.91 35.20 -1.50
CA ASN A 183 15.25 34.78 -1.89
C ASN A 183 15.63 35.19 -3.34
N ASN A 184 14.64 35.44 -4.20
CA ASN A 184 14.86 35.68 -5.64
C ASN A 184 14.43 37.07 -6.12
N ILE A 185 13.84 37.92 -5.27
CA ILE A 185 13.52 39.32 -5.60
C ILE A 185 14.46 40.21 -4.77
N LYS A 186 15.59 40.53 -5.38
CA LYS A 186 16.47 41.65 -5.00
C LYS A 186 16.31 42.75 -5.99
#